data_fc428a99ea8045b6100df73caed0f5f6
#
_entry.id   fc428a99ea8045b6100df73caed0f5f6
#
_cell.length_a   1.000
_cell.length_b   1.000
_cell.length_c   1.000
_cell.angle_alpha   90.00
_cell.angle_beta   90.00
_cell.angle_gamma   90.00
#
_symmetry.space_group_name_H-M   'P 1'
#
loop_
_entity.id
_entity.type
_entity.pdbx_description
1 polymer ?
#
loop_
_entity_poly.entity_id
_entity_poly.type
_entity_poly.pdbx_seq_one_letter_code
_entity_poly.pdbx_strand_id
1 'polypeptide(L)'
;MQTDSVPTRTEAERLDAADPLAGFRDRFVVTDPDLIYLDGNSLGRLPLATAERLRTVVEREWGGDLVRAWPRWIERPALTGDLIGTGLLGAAPGQVVVSDSTTVNLYKLAAAALDARPGRTVIVTDDDNFPTDRYVLAGLAGARGLELRLLASDPVGGPDPAAVAAALGPDVALVSLSAVAYRSGALAGMGAINRAARDAGALTLWDLSHAAGAVPLALDADGTDLAVGCTYKYLHGGPGSPAFLYVRRELQPSLRSPVQGWFGQRDQFAMGPRYEPAEGVTRFLTGTPDVIGLAAVEEGARIVAEAGPERLAAKSAALTAMMIALADAWLAPLGFTVVTPRDPARRAGHVALASPDAWPVCQALADRGVVGDFRGPDRLRLGPVPLTTSFTQVWDAFALIRDLVATGEHTAYPREPGRVT
;
A
#
# COMPACT_ATOMS: atom_id res chain seq x y z
N MET A 1 9.43 26.54 0.44
CA MET A 1 8.80 27.88 0.43
C MET A 1 7.43 27.73 1.08
N GLN A 2 7.30 28.05 2.36
CA GLN A 2 6.00 28.27 2.97
C GLN A 2 5.50 29.61 2.47
N THR A 3 4.53 29.63 1.59
CA THR A 3 3.76 30.82 1.27
C THR A 3 2.69 30.94 2.35
N ASP A 4 2.71 32.02 3.15
CA ASP A 4 1.71 32.36 4.16
C ASP A 4 0.31 32.65 3.56
N SER A 5 0.11 32.42 2.26
CA SER A 5 -1.16 32.65 1.56
C SER A 5 -1.89 31.35 1.26
N VAL A 6 -3.20 31.37 1.48
CA VAL A 6 -4.10 30.25 1.14
C VAL A 6 -4.03 29.97 -0.36
N PRO A 7 -3.82 28.72 -0.80
CA PRO A 7 -3.76 28.39 -2.23
C PRO A 7 -5.04 28.82 -2.95
N THR A 8 -4.88 29.52 -4.07
CA THR A 8 -5.99 29.95 -4.91
C THR A 8 -6.28 28.92 -6.02
N ARG A 9 -7.50 28.95 -6.60
CA ARG A 9 -7.83 28.11 -7.75
C ARG A 9 -6.93 28.37 -8.95
N THR A 10 -6.56 29.64 -9.19
CA THR A 10 -5.62 30.02 -10.25
C THR A 10 -4.22 29.45 -10.03
N GLU A 11 -3.78 29.35 -8.78
CA GLU A 11 -2.52 28.67 -8.49
C GLU A 11 -2.61 27.17 -8.75
N ALA A 12 -3.73 26.51 -8.40
CA ALA A 12 -3.96 25.11 -8.74
C ALA A 12 -3.95 24.87 -10.26
N GLU A 13 -4.60 25.75 -11.05
CA GLU A 13 -4.55 25.71 -12.52
C GLU A 13 -3.13 25.87 -13.08
N ARG A 14 -2.33 26.77 -12.50
CA ARG A 14 -0.93 26.92 -12.86
C ARG A 14 -0.09 25.69 -12.58
N LEU A 15 -0.35 25.04 -11.44
CA LEU A 15 0.32 23.78 -11.07
C LEU A 15 -0.07 22.63 -12.00
N ASP A 16 -1.35 22.54 -12.39
CA ASP A 16 -1.81 21.56 -13.38
C ASP A 16 -1.16 21.78 -14.76
N ALA A 17 -1.02 23.02 -15.20
CA ALA A 17 -0.38 23.35 -16.48
C ALA A 17 1.13 23.03 -16.47
N ALA A 18 1.76 23.00 -15.29
CA ALA A 18 3.18 22.68 -15.13
C ALA A 18 3.43 21.20 -14.73
N ASP A 19 2.39 20.38 -14.60
CA ASP A 19 2.47 19.01 -14.11
C ASP A 19 3.14 18.07 -15.14
N PRO A 20 4.34 17.50 -14.84
CA PRO A 20 5.02 16.59 -15.75
C PRO A 20 4.31 15.22 -15.88
N LEU A 21 3.33 14.94 -15.01
CA LEU A 21 2.54 13.71 -15.03
C LEU A 21 1.14 13.90 -15.65
N ALA A 22 0.79 15.11 -16.13
CA ALA A 22 -0.54 15.40 -16.65
C ALA A 22 -0.98 14.44 -17.77
N GLY A 23 -0.05 14.07 -18.69
CA GLY A 23 -0.35 13.17 -19.80
C GLY A 23 -0.66 11.72 -19.41
N PHE A 24 -0.37 11.31 -18.17
CA PHE A 24 -0.75 9.98 -17.70
C PHE A 24 -2.25 9.84 -17.44
N ARG A 25 -2.96 10.94 -17.15
CA ARG A 25 -4.39 10.93 -16.86
C ARG A 25 -5.21 10.32 -17.99
N ASP A 26 -4.86 10.59 -19.23
CA ASP A 26 -5.54 10.09 -20.43
C ASP A 26 -5.35 8.58 -20.65
N ARG A 27 -4.49 7.95 -19.87
CA ARG A 27 -4.23 6.50 -19.93
C ARG A 27 -5.11 5.69 -18.97
N PHE A 28 -6.03 6.34 -18.28
CA PHE A 28 -6.98 5.70 -17.37
C PHE A 28 -8.42 5.81 -17.87
N VAL A 29 -9.25 4.84 -17.49
CA VAL A 29 -10.68 4.87 -17.79
C VAL A 29 -11.34 5.95 -16.93
N VAL A 30 -11.98 6.90 -17.60
CA VAL A 30 -12.77 7.96 -16.97
C VAL A 30 -14.17 7.90 -17.58
N THR A 31 -15.13 7.38 -16.83
CA THR A 31 -16.55 7.27 -17.25
C THR A 31 -17.35 8.49 -16.83
N ASP A 32 -16.90 9.18 -15.79
CA ASP A 32 -17.50 10.42 -15.30
C ASP A 32 -16.38 11.45 -15.14
N PRO A 33 -16.32 12.48 -16.01
CA PRO A 33 -15.30 13.51 -15.97
C PRO A 33 -15.43 14.45 -14.77
N ASP A 34 -16.61 14.55 -14.17
CA ASP A 34 -16.88 15.43 -13.04
C ASP A 34 -16.53 14.77 -11.70
N LEU A 35 -16.30 13.44 -11.70
CA LEU A 35 -15.94 12.70 -10.49
C LEU A 35 -14.55 13.07 -9.98
N ILE A 36 -14.47 13.66 -8.80
CA ILE A 36 -13.24 13.90 -8.07
C ILE A 36 -12.94 12.69 -7.17
N TYR A 37 -11.98 11.86 -7.57
CA TYR A 37 -11.64 10.63 -6.87
C TYR A 37 -10.39 10.81 -6.01
N LEU A 38 -10.58 10.84 -4.69
CA LEU A 38 -9.53 11.01 -3.67
C LEU A 38 -9.43 9.79 -2.72
N ASP A 39 -9.72 8.60 -3.23
CA ASP A 39 -9.59 7.33 -2.48
C ASP A 39 -8.65 6.32 -3.16
N GLY A 40 -7.61 6.82 -3.81
CA GLY A 40 -6.58 5.97 -4.43
C GLY A 40 -5.78 5.12 -3.44
N ASN A 41 -5.77 5.51 -2.19
CA ASN A 41 -5.22 4.75 -1.09
C ASN A 41 -6.08 3.53 -0.67
N SER A 42 -7.30 3.39 -1.21
CA SER A 42 -8.14 2.20 -1.07
C SER A 42 -8.24 1.40 -2.35
N LEU A 43 -8.40 2.05 -3.52
CA LEU A 43 -8.45 1.40 -4.83
C LEU A 43 -7.89 2.32 -5.92
N GLY A 44 -6.96 1.83 -6.73
CA GLY A 44 -6.45 2.54 -7.91
C GLY A 44 -7.45 2.54 -9.06
N ARG A 45 -7.43 3.60 -9.91
CA ARG A 45 -8.23 3.65 -11.15
C ARG A 45 -7.75 2.62 -12.17
N LEU A 46 -8.65 2.19 -13.05
CA LEU A 46 -8.38 1.22 -14.12
C LEU A 46 -7.54 1.85 -15.25
N PRO A 47 -6.32 1.36 -15.55
CA PRO A 47 -5.60 1.76 -16.75
C PRO A 47 -6.29 1.21 -18.01
N LEU A 48 -6.28 1.98 -19.12
CA LEU A 48 -6.81 1.52 -20.41
C LEU A 48 -6.08 0.27 -20.92
N ALA A 49 -4.77 0.20 -20.74
CA ALA A 49 -3.96 -0.97 -21.09
C ALA A 49 -4.39 -2.23 -20.33
N THR A 50 -4.78 -2.10 -19.06
CA THR A 50 -5.31 -3.22 -18.27
C THR A 50 -6.60 -3.79 -18.88
N ALA A 51 -7.53 -2.92 -19.27
CA ALA A 51 -8.79 -3.37 -19.89
C ALA A 51 -8.55 -4.15 -21.19
N GLU A 52 -7.63 -3.69 -22.04
CA GLU A 52 -7.25 -4.38 -23.28
C GLU A 52 -6.50 -5.68 -23.02
N ARG A 53 -5.58 -5.68 -22.05
CA ARG A 53 -4.83 -6.88 -21.66
C ARG A 53 -5.76 -7.97 -21.12
N LEU A 54 -6.72 -7.62 -20.27
CA LEU A 54 -7.70 -8.56 -19.72
C LEU A 54 -8.58 -9.15 -20.82
N ARG A 55 -9.00 -8.35 -21.80
CA ARG A 55 -9.73 -8.85 -22.97
C ARG A 55 -8.90 -9.88 -23.72
N THR A 56 -7.62 -9.60 -23.95
CA THR A 56 -6.70 -10.54 -24.62
C THR A 56 -6.55 -11.84 -23.84
N VAL A 57 -6.40 -11.78 -22.51
CA VAL A 57 -6.29 -12.97 -21.65
C VAL A 57 -7.56 -13.82 -21.76
N VAL A 58 -8.73 -13.18 -21.64
CA VAL A 58 -10.01 -13.90 -21.62
C VAL A 58 -10.34 -14.50 -23.00
N GLU A 59 -10.27 -13.69 -24.06
CA GLU A 59 -10.74 -14.11 -25.39
C GLU A 59 -9.74 -15.01 -26.11
N ARG A 60 -8.45 -14.68 -26.07
CA ARG A 60 -7.43 -15.37 -26.87
C ARG A 60 -6.70 -16.44 -26.07
N GLU A 61 -6.12 -16.07 -24.92
CA GLU A 61 -5.26 -16.99 -24.17
C GLU A 61 -6.12 -18.08 -23.50
N TRP A 62 -7.16 -17.69 -22.77
CA TRP A 62 -8.06 -18.65 -22.15
C TRP A 62 -9.06 -19.22 -23.15
N GLY A 63 -9.83 -18.39 -23.87
CA GLY A 63 -10.88 -18.86 -24.80
C GLY A 63 -10.33 -19.58 -26.01
N GLY A 64 -9.20 -19.16 -26.59
CA GLY A 64 -8.60 -19.72 -27.78
C GLY A 64 -7.51 -20.76 -27.53
N ASP A 65 -6.53 -20.43 -26.70
CA ASP A 65 -5.35 -21.29 -26.51
C ASP A 65 -5.54 -22.36 -25.43
N LEU A 66 -6.41 -22.10 -24.44
CA LEU A 66 -6.69 -23.03 -23.32
C LEU A 66 -5.38 -23.46 -22.62
N VAL A 67 -5.17 -24.76 -22.42
CA VAL A 67 -3.97 -25.31 -21.76
C VAL A 67 -2.66 -24.95 -22.47
N ARG A 68 -2.69 -24.63 -23.76
CA ARG A 68 -1.51 -24.22 -24.54
C ARG A 68 -0.98 -22.84 -24.16
N ALA A 69 -1.74 -22.06 -23.37
CA ALA A 69 -1.30 -20.77 -22.85
C ALA A 69 -0.32 -20.89 -21.65
N TRP A 70 -0.22 -22.05 -21.02
CA TRP A 70 0.62 -22.28 -19.85
C TRP A 70 2.08 -21.79 -19.97
N PRO A 71 2.79 -21.98 -21.07
CA PRO A 71 4.16 -21.49 -21.21
C PRO A 71 4.28 -19.96 -21.03
N ARG A 72 3.21 -19.20 -21.26
CA ARG A 72 3.16 -17.77 -21.06
C ARG A 72 2.77 -17.37 -19.63
N TRP A 73 2.06 -18.23 -18.91
CA TRP A 73 1.49 -17.94 -17.59
C TRP A 73 2.41 -18.33 -16.42
N ILE A 74 3.17 -19.43 -16.60
CA ILE A 74 3.90 -20.08 -15.52
C ILE A 74 4.93 -19.15 -14.85
N GLU A 75 5.58 -18.28 -15.62
CA GLU A 75 6.61 -17.37 -15.14
C GLU A 75 6.08 -15.99 -14.73
N ARG A 76 4.81 -15.70 -14.99
CA ARG A 76 4.22 -14.37 -14.71
C ARG A 76 4.36 -13.92 -13.26
N PRO A 77 4.16 -14.77 -12.24
CA PRO A 77 4.36 -14.35 -10.86
C PRO A 77 5.76 -13.77 -10.58
N ALA A 78 6.80 -14.37 -11.14
CA ALA A 78 8.18 -13.91 -10.97
C ALA A 78 8.48 -12.68 -11.83
N LEU A 79 8.09 -12.69 -13.11
CA LEU A 79 8.31 -11.56 -14.03
C LEU A 79 7.59 -10.28 -13.56
N THR A 80 6.35 -10.40 -13.10
CA THR A 80 5.61 -9.27 -12.53
C THR A 80 6.23 -8.84 -11.19
N GLY A 81 6.74 -9.79 -10.41
CA GLY A 81 7.50 -9.52 -9.20
C GLY A 81 8.76 -8.71 -9.48
N ASP A 82 9.54 -9.09 -10.49
CA ASP A 82 10.75 -8.38 -10.89
C ASP A 82 10.44 -6.96 -11.41
N LEU A 83 9.36 -6.78 -12.15
CA LEU A 83 8.88 -5.46 -12.58
C LEU A 83 8.59 -4.56 -11.37
N ILE A 84 7.86 -5.06 -10.38
CA ILE A 84 7.55 -4.33 -9.15
C ILE A 84 8.84 -4.08 -8.35
N GLY A 85 9.65 -5.11 -8.16
CA GLY A 85 10.90 -5.05 -7.39
C GLY A 85 11.85 -3.99 -7.91
N THR A 86 12.21 -4.09 -9.19
CA THR A 86 13.20 -3.20 -9.82
C THR A 86 12.66 -1.82 -10.14
N GLY A 87 11.39 -1.74 -10.53
CA GLY A 87 10.77 -0.47 -10.94
C GLY A 87 10.28 0.39 -9.79
N LEU A 88 9.96 -0.19 -8.64
CA LEU A 88 9.19 0.52 -7.58
C LEU A 88 9.72 0.30 -6.16
N LEU A 89 10.40 -0.82 -5.87
CA LEU A 89 10.78 -1.16 -4.50
C LEU A 89 12.28 -1.03 -4.23
N GLY A 90 13.10 -0.72 -5.25
CA GLY A 90 14.56 -0.71 -5.10
C GLY A 90 15.10 -2.08 -4.69
N ALA A 91 14.54 -3.15 -5.24
CA ALA A 91 14.94 -4.53 -5.03
C ALA A 91 15.51 -5.13 -6.31
N ALA A 92 16.58 -5.91 -6.21
CA ALA A 92 17.17 -6.62 -7.34
C ALA A 92 16.22 -7.73 -7.85
N PRO A 93 16.35 -8.17 -9.13
CA PRO A 93 15.55 -9.26 -9.68
C PRO A 93 15.66 -10.54 -8.84
N GLY A 94 14.58 -11.34 -8.80
CA GLY A 94 14.52 -12.60 -8.07
C GLY A 94 14.30 -12.45 -6.56
N GLN A 95 13.87 -11.28 -6.08
CA GLN A 95 13.53 -11.04 -4.68
C GLN A 95 12.05 -10.79 -4.44
N VAL A 96 11.28 -10.53 -5.49
CA VAL A 96 9.84 -10.27 -5.41
C VAL A 96 9.07 -11.29 -6.23
N VAL A 97 7.93 -11.71 -5.73
CA VAL A 97 6.98 -12.55 -6.47
C VAL A 97 5.56 -12.10 -6.17
N VAL A 98 4.66 -12.21 -7.15
CA VAL A 98 3.25 -11.85 -7.00
C VAL A 98 2.41 -13.11 -6.84
N SER A 99 1.74 -13.24 -5.69
CA SER A 99 0.83 -14.35 -5.40
C SER A 99 -0.09 -14.05 -4.24
N ASP A 100 -1.15 -14.82 -4.10
CA ASP A 100 -2.07 -14.82 -2.95
C ASP A 100 -2.60 -13.40 -2.59
N SER A 101 -3.05 -13.22 -1.36
CA SER A 101 -3.40 -11.93 -0.78
C SER A 101 -2.31 -11.43 0.16
N THR A 102 -2.33 -10.13 0.50
CA THR A 102 -1.41 -9.55 1.51
C THR A 102 -1.46 -10.33 2.82
N THR A 103 -2.65 -10.69 3.29
CA THR A 103 -2.86 -11.48 4.51
C THR A 103 -2.14 -12.84 4.46
N VAL A 104 -2.30 -13.58 3.36
CA VAL A 104 -1.66 -14.90 3.18
C VAL A 104 -0.14 -14.75 3.04
N ASN A 105 0.33 -13.76 2.30
CA ASN A 105 1.75 -13.47 2.15
C ASN A 105 2.40 -13.07 3.49
N LEU A 106 1.72 -12.22 4.28
CA LEU A 106 2.18 -11.86 5.63
C LEU A 106 2.28 -13.09 6.53
N TYR A 107 1.27 -13.96 6.51
CA TYR A 107 1.30 -15.22 7.26
C TYR A 107 2.50 -16.09 6.84
N LYS A 108 2.71 -16.29 5.53
CA LYS A 108 3.82 -17.11 5.01
C LYS A 108 5.17 -16.58 5.46
N LEU A 109 5.39 -15.28 5.32
CA LEU A 109 6.67 -14.66 5.67
C LEU A 109 6.89 -14.60 7.17
N ALA A 110 5.88 -14.25 7.95
CA ALA A 110 5.98 -14.22 9.41
C ALA A 110 6.26 -15.62 9.98
N ALA A 111 5.53 -16.66 9.53
CA ALA A 111 5.77 -18.02 9.94
C ALA A 111 7.19 -18.51 9.58
N ALA A 112 7.65 -18.23 8.37
CA ALA A 112 9.00 -18.58 7.92
C ALA A 112 10.09 -17.85 8.73
N ALA A 113 9.86 -16.57 9.08
CA ALA A 113 10.77 -15.78 9.90
C ALA A 113 10.89 -16.35 11.32
N LEU A 114 9.77 -16.75 11.94
CA LEU A 114 9.75 -17.38 13.26
C LEU A 114 10.51 -18.71 13.26
N ASP A 115 10.29 -19.55 12.24
CA ASP A 115 11.00 -20.84 12.10
C ASP A 115 12.50 -20.64 11.90
N ALA A 116 12.94 -19.55 11.28
CA ALA A 116 14.33 -19.21 11.08
C ALA A 116 15.02 -18.58 12.32
N ARG A 117 14.27 -18.34 13.39
CA ARG A 117 14.80 -17.77 14.66
C ARG A 117 14.43 -18.68 15.85
N PRO A 118 14.89 -19.94 15.85
CA PRO A 118 14.56 -20.88 16.92
C PRO A 118 15.03 -20.35 18.29
N GLY A 119 14.21 -20.55 19.33
CA GLY A 119 14.51 -20.09 20.68
C GLY A 119 14.14 -18.63 20.98
N ARG A 120 13.76 -17.84 19.97
CA ARG A 120 13.20 -16.50 20.17
C ARG A 120 11.67 -16.59 20.27
N THR A 121 11.09 -15.85 21.20
CA THR A 121 9.69 -16.07 21.61
C THR A 121 8.81 -14.83 21.47
N VAL A 122 9.33 -13.73 20.93
CA VAL A 122 8.62 -12.45 20.87
C VAL A 122 8.46 -11.98 19.42
N ILE A 123 7.25 -11.55 19.09
CA ILE A 123 6.90 -10.78 17.90
C ILE A 123 6.61 -9.34 18.34
N VAL A 124 7.25 -8.35 17.74
CA VAL A 124 7.00 -6.92 17.99
C VAL A 124 6.17 -6.34 16.86
N THR A 125 5.10 -5.63 17.19
CA THR A 125 4.30 -4.79 16.28
C THR A 125 3.75 -3.59 17.05
N ASP A 126 3.03 -2.67 16.38
CA ASP A 126 2.38 -1.54 17.05
C ASP A 126 0.86 -1.69 17.13
N ASP A 127 0.25 -0.94 18.06
CA ASP A 127 -1.18 -1.00 18.37
C ASP A 127 -2.06 -0.28 17.33
N ASP A 128 -1.47 0.56 16.46
CA ASP A 128 -2.15 1.21 15.33
C ASP A 128 -1.80 0.57 13.97
N ASN A 129 -1.05 -0.55 13.95
CA ASN A 129 -0.81 -1.29 12.71
C ASN A 129 -2.11 -1.80 12.11
N PHE A 130 -2.13 -2.03 10.78
CA PHE A 130 -3.35 -2.45 10.09
C PHE A 130 -3.97 -3.69 10.77
N PRO A 131 -5.28 -3.70 11.04
CA PRO A 131 -5.91 -4.73 11.88
C PRO A 131 -5.62 -6.16 11.43
N THR A 132 -5.62 -6.42 10.11
CA THR A 132 -5.35 -7.76 9.57
C THR A 132 -3.95 -8.25 9.92
N ASP A 133 -2.95 -7.38 9.89
CA ASP A 133 -1.58 -7.76 10.23
C ASP A 133 -1.50 -8.19 11.69
N ARG A 134 -2.11 -7.41 12.59
CA ARG A 134 -2.20 -7.77 14.01
C ARG A 134 -2.95 -9.08 14.24
N TYR A 135 -4.03 -9.34 13.49
CA TYR A 135 -4.79 -10.60 13.60
C TYR A 135 -3.95 -11.80 13.18
N VAL A 136 -3.21 -11.69 12.07
CA VAL A 136 -2.31 -12.76 11.62
C VAL A 136 -1.19 -13.01 12.62
N LEU A 137 -0.55 -11.94 13.12
CA LEU A 137 0.53 -12.06 14.11
C LEU A 137 0.03 -12.61 15.43
N ALA A 138 -1.15 -12.19 15.90
CA ALA A 138 -1.78 -12.74 17.11
C ALA A 138 -2.13 -14.22 16.96
N GLY A 139 -2.67 -14.62 15.79
CA GLY A 139 -2.94 -16.01 15.47
C GLY A 139 -1.68 -16.88 15.48
N LEU A 140 -0.58 -16.40 14.89
CA LEU A 140 0.72 -17.09 14.90
C LEU A 140 1.30 -17.18 16.31
N ALA A 141 1.26 -16.09 17.08
CA ALA A 141 1.74 -16.06 18.45
C ALA A 141 0.98 -17.05 19.32
N GLY A 142 -0.36 -17.04 19.27
CA GLY A 142 -1.21 -17.96 20.02
C GLY A 142 -0.96 -19.42 19.65
N ALA A 143 -0.85 -19.75 18.37
CA ALA A 143 -0.63 -21.13 17.92
C ALA A 143 0.75 -21.69 18.30
N ARG A 144 1.75 -20.82 18.55
CA ARG A 144 3.12 -21.20 18.85
C ARG A 144 3.54 -20.92 20.31
N GLY A 145 2.65 -20.37 21.14
CA GLY A 145 2.96 -19.99 22.54
C GLY A 145 3.97 -18.84 22.63
N LEU A 146 3.92 -17.89 21.68
CA LEU A 146 4.80 -16.73 21.62
C LEU A 146 4.13 -15.48 22.23
N GLU A 147 4.94 -14.51 22.65
CA GLU A 147 4.47 -13.18 23.02
C GLU A 147 4.25 -12.32 21.77
N LEU A 148 3.09 -11.65 21.68
CA LEU A 148 2.89 -10.53 20.77
C LEU A 148 3.04 -9.23 21.57
N ARG A 149 4.18 -8.55 21.40
CA ARG A 149 4.47 -7.28 22.07
C ARG A 149 3.94 -6.13 21.21
N LEU A 150 2.91 -5.43 21.75
CA LEU A 150 2.31 -4.27 21.11
C LEU A 150 2.98 -2.99 21.63
N LEU A 151 3.55 -2.20 20.73
CA LEU A 151 4.10 -0.88 21.05
C LEU A 151 3.01 0.18 20.86
N ALA A 152 2.98 1.17 21.74
CA ALA A 152 2.15 2.34 21.54
C ALA A 152 2.66 3.13 20.34
N SER A 153 1.77 3.42 19.38
CA SER A 153 2.07 4.22 18.19
C SER A 153 1.50 5.64 18.35
N ASP A 154 2.24 6.64 17.91
CA ASP A 154 1.69 7.98 17.80
C ASP A 154 0.62 8.00 16.70
N PRO A 155 -0.63 8.39 16.99
CA PRO A 155 -1.73 8.32 16.03
C PRO A 155 -1.58 9.29 14.83
N VAL A 156 -0.61 10.20 14.87
CA VAL A 156 -0.26 11.13 13.79
C VAL A 156 1.10 10.76 13.19
N GLY A 157 2.11 10.57 14.03
CA GLY A 157 3.51 10.35 13.62
C GLY A 157 3.86 8.91 13.27
N GLY A 158 3.01 7.93 13.59
CA GLY A 158 3.28 6.50 13.42
C GLY A 158 4.28 5.94 14.43
N PRO A 159 4.83 4.73 14.20
CA PRO A 159 5.75 4.08 15.13
C PRO A 159 7.08 4.87 15.25
N ASP A 160 7.49 5.13 16.50
CA ASP A 160 8.78 5.79 16.78
C ASP A 160 9.93 4.77 16.67
N PRO A 161 10.93 4.99 15.79
CA PRO A 161 12.09 4.11 15.67
C PRO A 161 12.86 3.91 16.98
N ALA A 162 12.90 4.91 17.85
CA ALA A 162 13.58 4.80 19.15
C ALA A 162 12.79 3.88 20.11
N ALA A 163 11.47 3.99 20.14
CA ALA A 163 10.62 3.09 20.92
C ALA A 163 10.71 1.65 20.41
N VAL A 164 10.74 1.45 19.07
CA VAL A 164 10.97 0.12 18.49
C VAL A 164 12.32 -0.43 18.93
N ALA A 165 13.40 0.34 18.78
CA ALA A 165 14.75 -0.09 19.18
C ALA A 165 14.85 -0.46 20.66
N ALA A 166 14.19 0.30 21.54
CA ALA A 166 14.16 0.04 22.99
C ALA A 166 13.40 -1.26 23.36
N ALA A 167 12.49 -1.71 22.50
CA ALA A 167 11.71 -2.94 22.69
C ALA A 167 12.43 -4.20 22.20
N LEU A 168 13.58 -4.05 21.52
CA LEU A 168 14.32 -5.18 20.96
C LEU A 168 15.24 -5.81 21.98
N GLY A 169 15.22 -7.14 22.03
CA GLY A 169 16.08 -7.96 22.88
C GLY A 169 16.44 -9.26 22.17
N PRO A 170 17.25 -10.12 22.84
CA PRO A 170 17.63 -11.42 22.29
C PRO A 170 16.44 -12.40 22.15
N ASP A 171 15.32 -12.08 22.75
CA ASP A 171 14.05 -12.82 22.74
C ASP A 171 13.18 -12.49 21.51
N VAL A 172 13.44 -11.35 20.82
CA VAL A 172 12.63 -10.91 19.68
C VAL A 172 13.03 -11.67 18.42
N ALA A 173 12.08 -12.38 17.81
CA ALA A 173 12.26 -13.09 16.55
C ALA A 173 11.93 -12.22 15.33
N LEU A 174 10.87 -11.41 15.43
CA LEU A 174 10.29 -10.68 14.32
C LEU A 174 9.79 -9.30 14.77
N VAL A 175 10.08 -8.28 13.95
CA VAL A 175 9.44 -6.97 14.00
C VAL A 175 8.58 -6.83 12.75
N SER A 176 7.26 -6.64 12.90
CA SER A 176 6.34 -6.50 11.77
C SER A 176 5.55 -5.20 11.89
N LEU A 177 5.73 -4.28 10.93
CA LEU A 177 5.18 -2.93 10.94
C LEU A 177 4.71 -2.54 9.53
N SER A 178 3.81 -1.56 9.44
CA SER A 178 3.49 -0.88 8.19
C SER A 178 4.48 0.23 7.88
N ALA A 179 4.95 0.30 6.63
CA ALA A 179 5.83 1.40 6.18
C ALA A 179 5.09 2.75 6.15
N VAL A 180 3.77 2.72 5.97
CA VAL A 180 2.89 3.89 6.03
C VAL A 180 1.70 3.59 6.92
N ALA A 181 1.52 4.39 7.97
CA ALA A 181 0.36 4.30 8.86
C ALA A 181 -0.93 4.57 8.08
N TYR A 182 -1.82 3.59 8.06
CA TYR A 182 -3.04 3.65 7.23
C TYR A 182 -4.01 4.75 7.63
N ARG A 183 -4.00 5.18 8.89
CA ARG A 183 -4.87 6.25 9.41
C ARG A 183 -4.35 7.64 9.12
N SER A 184 -3.05 7.86 9.29
CA SER A 184 -2.46 9.21 9.24
C SER A 184 -1.63 9.49 8.00
N GLY A 185 -1.20 8.46 7.27
CA GLY A 185 -0.24 8.60 6.17
C GLY A 185 1.20 8.81 6.64
N ALA A 186 1.50 8.61 7.92
CA ALA A 186 2.85 8.76 8.43
C ALA A 186 3.79 7.70 7.87
N LEU A 187 4.99 8.12 7.46
CA LEU A 187 6.10 7.25 7.03
C LEU A 187 6.88 6.75 8.25
N ALA A 188 7.06 5.44 8.34
CA ALA A 188 7.93 4.81 9.30
C ALA A 188 9.41 5.01 8.94
N GLY A 189 10.27 5.08 9.93
CA GLY A 189 11.72 5.14 9.75
C GLY A 189 12.33 3.78 9.42
N MET A 190 11.99 3.16 8.28
CA MET A 190 12.34 1.78 7.92
C MET A 190 13.82 1.49 8.10
N GLY A 191 14.72 2.28 7.53
CA GLY A 191 16.16 2.04 7.60
C GLY A 191 16.71 2.04 9.03
N ALA A 192 16.19 2.89 9.93
CA ALA A 192 16.60 2.90 11.33
C ALA A 192 16.11 1.65 12.07
N ILE A 193 14.85 1.27 11.85
CA ILE A 193 14.24 0.07 12.47
C ILE A 193 14.92 -1.20 11.95
N ASN A 194 15.20 -1.30 10.65
CA ASN A 194 15.91 -2.44 10.05
C ASN A 194 17.31 -2.63 10.68
N ARG A 195 18.04 -1.54 10.89
CA ARG A 195 19.35 -1.61 11.57
C ARG A 195 19.23 -2.11 13.01
N ALA A 196 18.32 -1.50 13.79
CA ALA A 196 18.10 -1.89 15.18
C ALA A 196 17.67 -3.38 15.30
N ALA A 197 16.77 -3.83 14.45
CA ALA A 197 16.32 -5.23 14.42
C ALA A 197 17.48 -6.18 14.08
N ARG A 198 18.29 -5.83 13.08
CA ARG A 198 19.47 -6.61 12.68
C ARG A 198 20.50 -6.71 13.81
N ASP A 199 20.79 -5.59 14.49
CA ASP A 199 21.72 -5.53 15.62
C ASP A 199 21.25 -6.42 16.79
N ALA A 200 19.93 -6.51 17.00
CA ALA A 200 19.30 -7.41 17.97
C ALA A 200 19.17 -8.86 17.46
N GLY A 201 19.47 -9.13 16.17
CA GLY A 201 19.32 -10.44 15.51
C GLY A 201 17.88 -10.83 15.18
N ALA A 202 16.92 -9.90 15.25
CA ALA A 202 15.55 -10.08 14.80
C ALA A 202 15.43 -9.87 13.29
N LEU A 203 14.39 -10.41 12.67
CA LEU A 203 14.02 -10.12 11.28
C LEU A 203 12.98 -9.01 11.23
N THR A 204 12.95 -8.26 10.12
CA THR A 204 11.90 -7.28 9.83
C THR A 204 10.96 -7.77 8.74
N LEU A 205 9.66 -7.51 8.91
CA LEU A 205 8.60 -7.75 7.91
C LEU A 205 7.75 -6.49 7.78
N TRP A 206 7.78 -5.88 6.61
CA TRP A 206 7.08 -4.63 6.33
C TRP A 206 5.82 -4.84 5.51
N ASP A 207 4.70 -4.21 5.91
CA ASP A 207 3.57 -3.99 5.00
C ASP A 207 3.79 -2.70 4.20
N LEU A 208 3.91 -2.84 2.88
CA LEU A 208 4.14 -1.77 1.91
C LEU A 208 2.86 -1.35 1.19
N SER A 209 1.68 -1.80 1.63
CA SER A 209 0.41 -1.61 0.90
C SER A 209 0.04 -0.15 0.64
N HIS A 210 0.48 0.78 1.48
CA HIS A 210 0.31 2.22 1.28
C HIS A 210 1.59 2.93 0.81
N ALA A 211 2.70 2.19 0.69
CA ALA A 211 4.00 2.75 0.29
C ALA A 211 4.32 2.49 -1.18
N ALA A 212 4.11 1.25 -1.66
CA ALA A 212 4.42 0.86 -3.03
C ALA A 212 3.62 1.69 -4.04
N GLY A 213 4.31 2.40 -4.92
CA GLY A 213 3.73 3.32 -5.90
C GLY A 213 3.35 4.71 -5.36
N ALA A 214 3.49 4.96 -4.04
CA ALA A 214 3.19 6.25 -3.42
C ALA A 214 4.45 7.01 -2.98
N VAL A 215 5.48 6.29 -2.54
CA VAL A 215 6.75 6.86 -2.08
C VAL A 215 7.93 6.07 -2.67
N PRO A 216 9.12 6.68 -2.83
CA PRO A 216 10.32 5.96 -3.20
C PRO A 216 10.70 4.96 -2.11
N LEU A 217 11.04 3.76 -2.53
CA LEU A 217 11.50 2.69 -1.66
C LEU A 217 12.87 2.19 -2.14
N ALA A 218 13.70 1.73 -1.20
CA ALA A 218 15.04 1.22 -1.47
C ALA A 218 15.32 -0.02 -0.58
N LEU A 219 14.51 -1.09 -0.76
CA LEU A 219 14.48 -2.23 0.16
C LEU A 219 15.85 -2.87 0.36
N ASP A 220 16.62 -3.05 -0.74
CA ASP A 220 17.96 -3.63 -0.65
C ASP A 220 18.93 -2.70 0.10
N ALA A 221 18.92 -1.39 -0.23
CA ALA A 221 19.80 -0.41 0.41
C ALA A 221 19.43 -0.15 1.87
N ASP A 222 18.14 -0.17 2.21
CA ASP A 222 17.65 -0.03 3.59
C ASP A 222 17.85 -1.30 4.42
N GLY A 223 18.29 -2.38 3.79
CA GLY A 223 18.53 -3.67 4.43
C GLY A 223 17.27 -4.32 4.98
N THR A 224 16.16 -4.16 4.27
CA THR A 224 14.90 -4.82 4.57
C THR A 224 15.05 -6.34 4.43
N ASP A 225 14.51 -7.10 5.38
CA ASP A 225 14.56 -8.56 5.33
C ASP A 225 13.40 -9.14 4.51
N LEU A 226 12.18 -8.75 4.87
CA LEU A 226 10.93 -9.25 4.30
C LEU A 226 9.95 -8.10 4.09
N ALA A 227 9.12 -8.20 3.06
CA ALA A 227 8.00 -7.29 2.89
C ALA A 227 6.82 -7.94 2.15
N VAL A 228 5.65 -7.37 2.34
CA VAL A 228 4.41 -7.67 1.60
C VAL A 228 3.75 -6.38 1.17
N GLY A 229 2.85 -6.45 0.19
CA GLY A 229 2.02 -5.30 -0.15
C GLY A 229 0.93 -5.68 -1.14
N CYS A 230 -0.19 -4.99 -1.06
CA CYS A 230 -1.26 -5.16 -2.03
C CYS A 230 -0.95 -4.43 -3.35
N THR A 231 -1.60 -4.85 -4.42
CA THR A 231 -1.39 -4.28 -5.75
C THR A 231 -2.56 -3.42 -6.25
N TYR A 232 -3.71 -3.50 -5.58
CA TYR A 232 -4.96 -2.85 -6.03
C TYR A 232 -5.07 -1.36 -5.68
N LYS A 233 -4.15 -0.81 -4.86
CA LYS A 233 -4.12 0.61 -4.49
C LYS A 233 -3.32 1.41 -5.52
N TYR A 234 -2.18 1.97 -5.12
CA TYR A 234 -1.33 2.80 -5.98
C TYR A 234 -0.65 2.06 -7.14
N LEU A 235 -0.66 0.71 -7.13
CA LEU A 235 -0.18 -0.09 -8.26
C LEU A 235 -1.26 -0.41 -9.30
N HIS A 236 -2.49 0.04 -9.11
CA HIS A 236 -3.59 -0.08 -10.08
C HIS A 236 -3.90 -1.50 -10.56
N GLY A 237 -3.59 -2.53 -9.76
CA GLY A 237 -3.76 -3.95 -10.13
C GLY A 237 -5.21 -4.43 -10.18
N GLY A 238 -6.18 -3.59 -9.80
CA GLY A 238 -7.60 -3.93 -9.79
C GLY A 238 -8.11 -4.59 -8.51
N PRO A 239 -9.43 -4.59 -8.28
CA PRO A 239 -10.03 -5.07 -7.04
C PRO A 239 -9.74 -6.55 -6.81
N GLY A 240 -9.23 -6.89 -5.62
CA GLY A 240 -8.92 -8.27 -5.24
C GLY A 240 -7.71 -8.89 -5.93
N SER A 241 -6.94 -8.11 -6.70
CA SER A 241 -5.74 -8.60 -7.40
C SER A 241 -4.70 -9.21 -6.42
N PRO A 242 -3.89 -10.18 -6.91
CA PRO A 242 -2.90 -10.82 -6.09
C PRO A 242 -1.86 -9.83 -5.56
N ALA A 243 -1.42 -10.06 -4.33
CA ALA A 243 -0.43 -9.25 -3.63
C ALA A 243 1.00 -9.62 -4.06
N PHE A 244 1.98 -8.82 -3.66
CA PHE A 244 3.38 -9.20 -3.78
C PHE A 244 3.99 -9.54 -2.41
N LEU A 245 5.04 -10.33 -2.43
CA LEU A 245 5.96 -10.51 -1.32
C LEU A 245 7.41 -10.31 -1.79
N TYR A 246 8.25 -9.80 -0.89
CA TYR A 246 9.67 -9.62 -1.05
C TYR A 246 10.42 -10.44 0.00
N VAL A 247 11.48 -11.12 -0.42
CA VAL A 247 12.42 -11.80 0.45
C VAL A 247 13.84 -11.46 0.02
N ARG A 248 14.60 -10.82 0.92
CA ARG A 248 16.00 -10.51 0.66
C ARG A 248 16.78 -11.77 0.24
N ARG A 249 17.60 -11.65 -0.80
CA ARG A 249 18.28 -12.76 -1.48
C ARG A 249 19.01 -13.69 -0.51
N GLU A 250 19.74 -13.14 0.45
CA GLU A 250 20.54 -13.91 1.39
C GLU A 250 19.71 -14.76 2.34
N LEU A 251 18.46 -14.39 2.57
CA LEU A 251 17.53 -15.11 3.44
C LEU A 251 16.80 -16.26 2.72
N GLN A 252 16.65 -16.19 1.40
CA GLN A 252 15.86 -17.15 0.63
C GLN A 252 16.26 -18.61 0.88
N PRO A 253 17.56 -18.99 0.94
CA PRO A 253 17.93 -20.39 1.19
C PRO A 253 17.51 -20.92 2.57
N SER A 254 17.45 -20.04 3.59
CA SER A 254 17.18 -20.43 4.98
C SER A 254 15.68 -20.37 5.34
N LEU A 255 14.87 -19.63 4.58
CA LEU A 255 13.45 -19.49 4.86
C LEU A 255 12.63 -20.60 4.16
N ARG A 256 11.66 -21.13 4.87
CA ARG A 256 10.76 -22.16 4.38
C ARG A 256 9.32 -21.68 4.40
N SER A 257 8.65 -21.75 3.23
CA SER A 257 7.20 -21.46 3.20
C SER A 257 6.43 -22.46 4.07
N PRO A 258 5.54 -22.01 4.94
CA PRO A 258 4.66 -22.91 5.73
C PRO A 258 3.63 -23.59 4.83
N VAL A 259 3.36 -23.05 3.65
CA VAL A 259 2.46 -23.63 2.64
C VAL A 259 3.30 -24.22 1.52
N GLN A 260 3.43 -25.55 1.52
CA GLN A 260 4.21 -26.29 0.54
C GLN A 260 3.33 -26.67 -0.66
N GLY A 261 3.07 -25.67 -1.52
CA GLY A 261 2.24 -25.85 -2.71
C GLY A 261 3.05 -26.28 -3.94
N TRP A 262 2.39 -26.86 -4.93
CA TRP A 262 3.04 -27.41 -6.11
C TRP A 262 3.76 -26.38 -6.99
N PHE A 263 3.35 -25.09 -6.96
CA PHE A 263 4.06 -24.00 -7.64
C PHE A 263 5.34 -23.54 -6.94
N GLY A 264 5.47 -23.84 -5.64
CA GLY A 264 6.71 -23.64 -4.87
C GLY A 264 7.68 -24.81 -4.96
N GLN A 265 7.31 -25.89 -5.67
CA GLN A 265 8.15 -27.07 -5.90
C GLN A 265 9.22 -26.77 -6.96
N ARG A 266 10.42 -27.34 -6.80
CA ARG A 266 11.55 -27.19 -7.73
C ARG A 266 11.20 -27.62 -9.16
N ASP A 267 10.60 -28.80 -9.29
CA ASP A 267 10.05 -29.31 -10.54
C ASP A 267 8.56 -29.55 -10.37
N GLN A 268 7.78 -28.59 -10.78
CA GLN A 268 6.32 -28.57 -10.59
C GLN A 268 5.62 -29.72 -11.29
N PHE A 269 6.14 -30.17 -12.43
CA PHE A 269 5.51 -31.17 -13.29
C PHE A 269 6.03 -32.59 -13.05
N ALA A 270 7.07 -32.78 -12.24
CA ALA A 270 7.55 -34.11 -11.85
C ALA A 270 6.51 -34.86 -10.99
N MET A 271 5.57 -34.15 -10.34
CA MET A 271 4.53 -34.73 -9.48
C MET A 271 5.07 -35.76 -8.48
N GLY A 272 6.29 -35.53 -7.99
CA GLY A 272 6.98 -36.45 -7.10
C GLY A 272 6.37 -36.53 -5.70
N PRO A 273 6.64 -37.58 -4.91
CA PRO A 273 6.03 -37.78 -3.60
C PRO A 273 6.62 -36.91 -2.49
N ARG A 274 7.71 -36.17 -2.76
CA ARG A 274 8.40 -35.32 -1.78
C ARG A 274 8.42 -33.87 -2.28
N TYR A 275 8.18 -32.95 -1.36
CA TYR A 275 8.34 -31.54 -1.62
C TYR A 275 9.82 -31.14 -1.54
N GLU A 276 10.33 -30.57 -2.61
CA GLU A 276 11.63 -29.93 -2.68
C GLU A 276 11.42 -28.47 -3.09
N PRO A 277 11.71 -27.48 -2.21
CA PRO A 277 11.42 -26.10 -2.51
C PRO A 277 12.19 -25.62 -3.74
N ALA A 278 11.53 -24.81 -4.56
CA ALA A 278 12.15 -24.09 -5.66
C ALA A 278 13.30 -23.21 -5.15
N GLU A 279 14.23 -22.87 -6.02
CA GLU A 279 15.26 -21.89 -5.71
C GLU A 279 14.68 -20.47 -5.73
N GLY A 280 15.29 -19.57 -4.96
CA GLY A 280 14.89 -18.19 -4.94
C GLY A 280 13.53 -17.94 -4.25
N VAL A 281 12.92 -16.79 -4.57
CA VAL A 281 11.67 -16.33 -3.95
C VAL A 281 10.45 -17.15 -4.38
N THR A 282 10.53 -17.85 -5.52
CA THR A 282 9.41 -18.65 -6.06
C THR A 282 9.01 -19.82 -5.16
N ARG A 283 9.87 -20.23 -4.19
CA ARG A 283 9.52 -21.20 -3.15
C ARG A 283 8.33 -20.78 -2.27
N PHE A 284 7.97 -19.49 -2.31
CA PHE A 284 6.81 -18.95 -1.59
C PHE A 284 5.52 -18.96 -2.44
N LEU A 285 5.58 -19.42 -3.69
CA LEU A 285 4.38 -19.71 -4.45
C LEU A 285 3.64 -20.92 -3.87
N THR A 286 2.33 -20.94 -4.02
CA THR A 286 1.47 -21.97 -3.45
C THR A 286 0.79 -22.81 -4.55
N GLY A 287 -0.36 -22.41 -5.02
CA GLY A 287 -1.12 -23.06 -6.08
C GLY A 287 -0.92 -22.40 -7.43
N THR A 288 -1.79 -22.78 -8.36
CA THR A 288 -1.92 -22.16 -9.68
C THR A 288 -2.07 -20.64 -9.51
N PRO A 289 -1.26 -19.83 -10.21
CA PRO A 289 -1.34 -18.38 -10.10
C PRO A 289 -2.66 -17.84 -10.63
N ASP A 290 -3.12 -16.72 -10.07
CA ASP A 290 -4.24 -15.93 -10.60
C ASP A 290 -3.80 -15.22 -11.88
N VAL A 291 -3.97 -15.86 -13.02
CA VAL A 291 -3.53 -15.37 -14.33
C VAL A 291 -4.22 -14.05 -14.71
N ILE A 292 -5.52 -13.93 -14.41
CA ILE A 292 -6.31 -12.73 -14.73
C ILE A 292 -5.86 -11.57 -13.87
N GLY A 293 -5.76 -11.78 -12.57
CA GLY A 293 -5.27 -10.76 -11.64
C GLY A 293 -3.83 -10.33 -11.92
N LEU A 294 -2.94 -11.28 -12.22
CA LEU A 294 -1.54 -11.00 -12.61
C LEU A 294 -1.44 -10.12 -13.85
N ALA A 295 -2.29 -10.36 -14.86
CA ALA A 295 -2.30 -9.54 -16.07
C ALA A 295 -2.70 -8.08 -15.77
N ALA A 296 -3.62 -7.88 -14.83
CA ALA A 296 -4.00 -6.54 -14.38
C ALA A 296 -2.89 -5.88 -13.55
N VAL A 297 -2.26 -6.62 -12.64
CA VAL A 297 -1.14 -6.13 -11.82
C VAL A 297 0.04 -5.72 -12.70
N GLU A 298 0.38 -6.50 -13.73
CA GLU A 298 1.49 -6.21 -14.64
C GLU A 298 1.30 -4.85 -15.33
N GLU A 299 0.12 -4.58 -15.90
CA GLU A 299 -0.15 -3.32 -16.59
C GLU A 299 -0.21 -2.12 -15.62
N GLY A 300 -0.81 -2.32 -14.44
CA GLY A 300 -0.81 -1.31 -13.38
C GLY A 300 0.60 -0.97 -12.89
N ALA A 301 1.42 -1.98 -12.58
CA ALA A 301 2.79 -1.78 -12.16
C ALA A 301 3.65 -1.12 -13.26
N ARG A 302 3.42 -1.47 -14.53
CA ARG A 302 4.14 -0.92 -15.69
C ARG A 302 3.91 0.59 -15.82
N ILE A 303 2.66 1.07 -15.75
CA ILE A 303 2.36 2.50 -15.85
C ILE A 303 2.95 3.30 -14.69
N VAL A 304 2.95 2.72 -13.46
CA VAL A 304 3.53 3.35 -12.27
C VAL A 304 5.07 3.40 -12.37
N ALA A 305 5.70 2.31 -12.82
CA ALA A 305 7.16 2.27 -13.02
C ALA A 305 7.62 3.24 -14.13
N GLU A 306 6.87 3.37 -15.22
CA GLU A 306 7.12 4.36 -16.29
C GLU A 306 7.02 5.80 -15.77
N ALA A 307 6.04 6.07 -14.91
CA ALA A 307 5.93 7.38 -14.26
C ALA A 307 7.13 7.69 -13.36
N GLY A 308 7.66 6.70 -12.68
CA GLY A 308 8.83 6.77 -11.82
C GLY A 308 8.52 7.22 -10.40
N PRO A 309 9.05 6.50 -9.39
CA PRO A 309 8.75 6.73 -7.97
C PRO A 309 9.02 8.16 -7.50
N GLU A 310 10.11 8.79 -7.96
CA GLU A 310 10.50 10.14 -7.56
C GLU A 310 9.54 11.20 -8.07
N ARG A 311 9.08 11.09 -9.34
CA ARG A 311 8.08 12.02 -9.90
C ARG A 311 6.73 11.88 -9.23
N LEU A 312 6.32 10.62 -8.94
CA LEU A 312 5.09 10.34 -8.20
C LEU A 312 5.13 10.93 -6.80
N ALA A 313 6.24 10.74 -6.08
CA ALA A 313 6.42 11.28 -4.74
C ALA A 313 6.45 12.82 -4.73
N ALA A 314 7.12 13.44 -5.69
CA ALA A 314 7.17 14.90 -5.79
C ALA A 314 5.77 15.50 -5.99
N LYS A 315 4.96 14.93 -6.89
CA LYS A 315 3.56 15.37 -7.10
C LYS A 315 2.68 15.05 -5.89
N SER A 316 2.82 13.86 -5.28
CA SER A 316 2.10 13.48 -4.06
C SER A 316 2.38 14.45 -2.91
N ALA A 317 3.65 14.82 -2.70
CA ALA A 317 4.04 15.80 -1.69
C ALA A 317 3.43 17.18 -1.96
N ALA A 318 3.36 17.62 -3.21
CA ALA A 318 2.75 18.90 -3.60
C ALA A 318 1.22 18.88 -3.42
N LEU A 319 0.53 17.81 -3.85
CA LEU A 319 -0.91 17.63 -3.64
C LEU A 319 -1.28 17.62 -2.15
N THR A 320 -0.57 16.82 -1.35
CA THR A 320 -0.81 16.74 0.10
C THR A 320 -0.45 18.02 0.84
N ALA A 321 0.55 18.78 0.37
CA ALA A 321 0.86 20.11 0.92
C ALA A 321 -0.27 21.11 0.66
N MET A 322 -0.83 21.14 -0.55
CA MET A 322 -2.00 21.96 -0.88
C MET A 322 -3.20 21.58 0.00
N MET A 323 -3.49 20.27 0.15
CA MET A 323 -4.58 19.79 1.00
C MET A 323 -4.43 20.27 2.45
N ILE A 324 -3.24 20.18 3.02
CA ILE A 324 -2.95 20.65 4.39
C ILE A 324 -3.14 22.16 4.50
N ALA A 325 -2.65 22.94 3.54
CA ALA A 325 -2.79 24.39 3.55
C ALA A 325 -4.27 24.83 3.45
N LEU A 326 -5.06 24.17 2.60
CA LEU A 326 -6.50 24.41 2.48
C LEU A 326 -7.26 23.97 3.75
N ALA A 327 -6.89 22.82 4.33
CA ALA A 327 -7.47 22.38 5.59
C ALA A 327 -7.22 23.37 6.73
N ASP A 328 -6.00 23.85 6.87
CA ASP A 328 -5.65 24.83 7.91
C ASP A 328 -6.43 26.13 7.74
N ALA A 329 -6.53 26.62 6.51
CA ALA A 329 -7.18 27.91 6.24
C ALA A 329 -8.71 27.84 6.32
N TRP A 330 -9.32 26.76 5.82
CA TRP A 330 -10.75 26.70 5.61
C TRP A 330 -11.48 25.76 6.58
N LEU A 331 -10.85 24.66 6.96
CA LEU A 331 -11.53 23.61 7.72
C LEU A 331 -11.17 23.63 9.21
N ALA A 332 -10.00 24.13 9.59
CA ALA A 332 -9.65 24.28 11.00
C ALA A 332 -10.61 25.21 11.77
N PRO A 333 -11.05 26.37 11.21
CA PRO A 333 -12.09 27.19 11.83
C PRO A 333 -13.44 26.50 11.95
N LEU A 334 -13.68 25.43 11.17
CA LEU A 334 -14.91 24.63 11.14
C LEU A 334 -14.80 23.35 11.98
N GLY A 335 -13.74 23.20 12.80
CA GLY A 335 -13.59 22.08 13.74
C GLY A 335 -12.87 20.84 13.19
N PHE A 336 -12.20 20.94 12.04
CA PHE A 336 -11.34 19.88 11.53
C PHE A 336 -9.88 20.08 11.95
N THR A 337 -9.20 18.98 12.24
CA THR A 337 -7.78 18.99 12.57
C THR A 337 -7.02 18.09 11.62
N VAL A 338 -5.91 18.58 11.05
CA VAL A 338 -4.99 17.75 10.25
C VAL A 338 -4.29 16.77 11.18
N VAL A 339 -4.48 15.46 10.94
CA VAL A 339 -3.88 14.35 11.69
C VAL A 339 -2.94 13.52 10.81
N THR A 340 -2.20 14.22 9.97
CA THR A 340 -1.14 13.72 9.08
C THR A 340 0.13 14.51 9.36
N PRO A 341 1.33 13.92 9.31
CA PRO A 341 2.59 14.64 9.49
C PRO A 341 2.72 15.81 8.51
N ARG A 342 3.07 16.99 9.01
CA ARG A 342 3.19 18.19 8.19
C ARG A 342 4.47 18.21 7.35
N ASP A 343 5.52 17.57 7.84
CA ASP A 343 6.77 17.40 7.11
C ASP A 343 6.56 16.45 5.92
N PRO A 344 6.77 16.89 4.66
CA PRO A 344 6.63 16.04 3.48
C PRO A 344 7.57 14.82 3.47
N ALA A 345 8.70 14.88 4.16
CA ALA A 345 9.60 13.74 4.31
C ALA A 345 9.06 12.66 5.27
N ARG A 346 8.00 12.97 6.03
CA ARG A 346 7.39 12.08 7.02
C ARG A 346 5.97 11.67 6.67
N ARG A 347 5.46 12.00 5.48
CA ARG A 347 4.12 11.59 5.04
C ARG A 347 4.14 10.94 3.66
N ALA A 348 3.17 10.07 3.43
CA ALA A 348 2.93 9.41 2.15
C ALA A 348 1.80 10.10 1.35
N GLY A 349 1.06 9.33 0.56
CA GLY A 349 0.15 9.80 -0.49
C GLY A 349 -1.25 10.22 -0.03
N HIS A 350 -1.56 10.30 1.26
CA HIS A 350 -2.89 10.73 1.72
C HIS A 350 -2.84 11.67 2.92
N VAL A 351 -3.92 12.42 3.10
CA VAL A 351 -4.14 13.33 4.23
C VAL A 351 -5.38 12.87 5.00
N ALA A 352 -5.28 12.84 6.32
CA ALA A 352 -6.37 12.55 7.24
C ALA A 352 -6.76 13.80 8.03
N LEU A 353 -8.06 14.06 8.10
CA LEU A 353 -8.67 15.17 8.81
C LEU A 353 -9.58 14.60 9.91
N ALA A 354 -9.31 14.92 11.17
CA ALA A 354 -10.14 14.50 12.29
C ALA A 354 -11.25 15.51 12.55
N SER A 355 -12.48 15.01 12.68
CA SER A 355 -13.65 15.78 13.11
C SER A 355 -14.78 14.82 13.56
N PRO A 356 -15.60 15.18 14.56
CA PRO A 356 -16.81 14.43 14.88
C PRO A 356 -17.79 14.30 13.71
N ASP A 357 -17.70 15.22 12.74
CA ASP A 357 -18.54 15.25 11.54
C ASP A 357 -17.86 14.61 10.31
N ALA A 358 -16.73 13.93 10.47
CA ALA A 358 -15.98 13.32 9.36
C ALA A 358 -16.83 12.31 8.56
N TRP A 359 -17.65 11.49 9.23
CA TRP A 359 -18.51 10.53 8.54
C TRP A 359 -19.66 11.19 7.76
N PRO A 360 -20.52 12.07 8.34
CA PRO A 360 -21.53 12.78 7.59
C PRO A 360 -20.97 13.58 6.40
N VAL A 361 -19.80 14.22 6.58
CA VAL A 361 -19.13 14.95 5.50
C VAL A 361 -18.67 14.00 4.39
N CYS A 362 -18.11 12.83 4.74
CA CYS A 362 -17.73 11.83 3.75
C CYS A 362 -18.91 11.38 2.87
N GLN A 363 -20.09 11.16 3.48
CA GLN A 363 -21.33 10.80 2.76
C GLN A 363 -21.82 11.95 1.86
N ALA A 364 -21.86 13.16 2.39
CA ALA A 364 -22.28 14.35 1.64
C ALA A 364 -21.37 14.60 0.43
N LEU A 365 -20.07 14.38 0.56
CA LEU A 365 -19.10 14.47 -0.53
C LEU A 365 -19.38 13.45 -1.63
N ALA A 366 -19.61 12.17 -1.26
CA ALA A 366 -19.89 11.11 -2.22
C ALA A 366 -21.12 11.43 -3.08
N ASP A 367 -22.20 11.96 -2.48
CA ASP A 367 -23.41 12.39 -3.20
C ASP A 367 -23.17 13.60 -4.13
N ARG A 368 -22.08 14.32 -3.92
CA ARG A 368 -21.68 15.48 -4.75
C ARG A 368 -20.52 15.15 -5.71
N GLY A 369 -20.22 13.85 -5.91
CA GLY A 369 -19.20 13.41 -6.85
C GLY A 369 -17.76 13.59 -6.35
N VAL A 370 -17.54 13.74 -5.03
CA VAL A 370 -16.19 13.73 -4.44
C VAL A 370 -16.04 12.51 -3.54
N VAL A 371 -15.17 11.58 -3.92
CA VAL A 371 -14.97 10.31 -3.22
C VAL A 371 -13.69 10.35 -2.41
N GLY A 372 -13.84 10.30 -1.09
CA GLY A 372 -12.81 9.98 -0.10
C GLY A 372 -13.25 8.80 0.74
N ASP A 373 -12.55 8.49 1.82
CA ASP A 373 -12.99 7.45 2.73
C ASP A 373 -13.02 7.90 4.20
N PHE A 374 -13.69 7.11 5.03
CA PHE A 374 -13.76 7.33 6.47
C PHE A 374 -13.01 6.22 7.22
N ARG A 375 -12.26 6.61 8.24
CA ARG A 375 -11.66 5.67 9.21
C ARG A 375 -12.03 6.06 10.62
N GLY A 376 -12.69 5.12 11.30
CA GLY A 376 -13.07 5.30 12.69
C GLY A 376 -11.88 5.65 13.60
N PRO A 377 -12.15 6.46 14.67
CA PRO A 377 -13.49 6.91 15.05
C PRO A 377 -13.96 8.19 14.33
N ASP A 378 -13.06 9.02 13.78
CA ASP A 378 -13.34 10.42 13.44
C ASP A 378 -12.58 10.95 12.22
N ARG A 379 -12.05 10.10 11.34
CA ARG A 379 -11.11 10.52 10.30
C ARG A 379 -11.71 10.48 8.90
N LEU A 380 -11.87 11.64 8.28
CA LEU A 380 -12.02 11.78 6.82
C LEU A 380 -10.62 11.65 6.21
N ARG A 381 -10.43 10.66 5.34
CA ARG A 381 -9.16 10.37 4.69
C ARG A 381 -9.28 10.64 3.19
N LEU A 382 -8.35 11.42 2.65
CA LEU A 382 -8.32 11.85 1.26
C LEU A 382 -6.97 11.46 0.65
N GLY A 383 -6.98 10.53 -0.31
CA GLY A 383 -5.80 9.97 -0.95
C GLY A 383 -5.78 10.25 -2.46
N PRO A 384 -5.23 11.39 -2.90
CA PRO A 384 -5.05 11.67 -4.30
C PRO A 384 -4.10 10.68 -4.96
N VAL A 385 -4.34 10.40 -6.23
CA VAL A 385 -3.46 9.56 -7.05
C VAL A 385 -2.65 10.48 -7.99
N PRO A 386 -1.33 10.57 -7.87
CA PRO A 386 -0.52 11.48 -8.68
C PRO A 386 -0.73 11.35 -10.19
N LEU A 387 -1.04 10.15 -10.69
CA LEU A 387 -1.27 9.90 -12.12
C LEU A 387 -2.61 10.41 -12.63
N THR A 388 -3.62 10.57 -11.76
CA THR A 388 -5.00 10.86 -12.20
C THR A 388 -5.61 12.08 -11.53
N THR A 389 -5.11 12.51 -10.37
CA THR A 389 -5.64 13.66 -9.62
C THR A 389 -4.94 14.95 -10.03
N SER A 390 -5.70 16.02 -10.30
CA SER A 390 -5.18 17.37 -10.55
C SER A 390 -5.18 18.22 -9.27
N PHE A 391 -4.41 19.31 -9.30
CA PHE A 391 -4.42 20.31 -8.23
C PHE A 391 -5.76 21.05 -8.17
N THR A 392 -6.40 21.32 -9.32
CA THR A 392 -7.74 21.92 -9.39
C THR A 392 -8.78 21.01 -8.75
N GLN A 393 -8.75 19.69 -8.97
CA GLN A 393 -9.64 18.75 -8.30
C GLN A 393 -9.48 18.76 -6.77
N VAL A 394 -8.24 18.86 -6.28
CA VAL A 394 -7.99 19.01 -4.83
C VAL A 394 -8.57 20.31 -4.31
N TRP A 395 -8.35 21.42 -5.00
CA TRP A 395 -8.89 22.71 -4.59
C TRP A 395 -10.43 22.70 -4.56
N ASP A 396 -11.06 22.21 -5.63
CA ASP A 396 -12.53 22.13 -5.77
C ASP A 396 -13.14 21.21 -4.70
N ALA A 397 -12.51 20.08 -4.39
CA ALA A 397 -12.93 19.19 -3.30
C ALA A 397 -12.91 19.89 -1.93
N PHE A 398 -11.83 20.61 -1.62
CA PHE A 398 -11.72 21.32 -0.34
C PHE A 398 -12.68 22.50 -0.25
N ALA A 399 -12.97 23.19 -1.35
CA ALA A 399 -14.01 24.22 -1.41
C ALA A 399 -15.39 23.61 -1.10
N LEU A 400 -15.70 22.45 -1.68
CA LEU A 400 -16.94 21.74 -1.39
C LEU A 400 -17.04 21.30 0.08
N ILE A 401 -15.97 20.75 0.67
CA ILE A 401 -15.95 20.39 2.10
C ILE A 401 -16.27 21.61 2.96
N ARG A 402 -15.57 22.74 2.70
CA ARG A 402 -15.81 24.00 3.42
C ARG A 402 -17.28 24.41 3.34
N ASP A 403 -17.85 24.42 2.14
CA ASP A 403 -19.20 24.91 1.90
C ASP A 403 -20.24 23.99 2.56
N LEU A 404 -20.12 22.67 2.43
CA LEU A 404 -20.99 21.69 3.09
C LEU A 404 -20.99 21.83 4.62
N VAL A 405 -19.82 22.08 5.20
CA VAL A 405 -19.69 22.22 6.65
C VAL A 405 -20.19 23.60 7.11
N ALA A 406 -19.83 24.67 6.40
CA ALA A 406 -20.26 26.04 6.76
C ALA A 406 -21.79 26.24 6.64
N THR A 407 -22.44 25.61 5.67
CA THR A 407 -23.90 25.66 5.51
C THR A 407 -24.63 24.67 6.41
N GLY A 408 -23.93 23.69 6.98
CA GLY A 408 -24.53 22.64 7.80
C GLY A 408 -25.24 21.53 6.98
N GLU A 409 -25.12 21.51 5.65
CA GLU A 409 -25.78 20.51 4.79
C GLU A 409 -25.39 19.07 5.14
N HIS A 410 -24.15 18.84 5.59
CA HIS A 410 -23.67 17.54 6.03
C HIS A 410 -24.48 16.96 7.21
N THR A 411 -25.17 17.80 8.00
CA THR A 411 -25.96 17.34 9.17
C THR A 411 -27.21 16.55 8.78
N ALA A 412 -27.63 16.60 7.52
CA ALA A 412 -28.72 15.78 6.98
C ALA A 412 -28.33 14.28 6.83
N TYR A 413 -27.04 13.96 6.91
CA TYR A 413 -26.54 12.59 6.76
C TYR A 413 -26.42 11.86 8.10
N PRO A 414 -26.53 10.51 8.11
CA PRO A 414 -26.43 9.72 9.33
C PRO A 414 -25.09 9.92 10.05
N ARG A 415 -25.10 9.97 11.39
CA ARG A 415 -23.89 10.06 12.21
C ARG A 415 -23.22 8.71 12.44
N GLU A 416 -23.97 7.60 12.33
CA GLU A 416 -23.46 6.26 12.52
C GLU A 416 -22.83 5.74 11.21
N PRO A 417 -21.56 5.32 11.24
CA PRO A 417 -20.89 4.81 10.05
C PRO A 417 -21.56 3.54 9.50
N GLY A 418 -21.73 3.49 8.17
CA GLY A 418 -22.11 2.29 7.46
C GLY A 418 -20.97 1.25 7.41
N ARG A 419 -21.22 0.11 6.71
CA ARG A 419 -20.20 -0.93 6.54
C ARG A 419 -19.10 -0.55 5.56
N VAL A 420 -19.40 0.31 4.62
CA VAL A 420 -18.50 0.75 3.55
C VAL A 420 -18.59 2.26 3.42
N THR A 421 -17.47 2.89 3.20
CA THR A 421 -17.35 4.32 2.93
C THR A 421 -17.68 4.64 1.51
#